data_730f17504548d0bf712adc4391f700db
#
_entry.id   730f17504548d0bf712adc4391f700db
#
_cell.length_a   1.000
_cell.length_b   1.000
_cell.length_c   1.000
_cell.angle_alpha   90.00
_cell.angle_beta   90.00
_cell.angle_gamma   90.00
#
_symmetry.space_group_name_H-M   'P 1'
#
loop_
_entity.id
_entity.type
_entity.pdbx_description
1 polymer ?
#
loop_
_entity_poly.entity_id
_entity_poly.type
_entity_poly.pdbx_seq_one_letter_code
_entity_poly.pdbx_strand_id
1 'polypeptide(L)'
;MGYNHQWAVELFQEFLTRYQKELTAPMICAAEFAIDAHKGQTRKSSDIPYVSHLFEVAGILIDNKACENLIIAGLLHDVLEDTKKTVSDIECLFAPAKAREIIKIVMADTEKDKSLPWKDRKLETIAYLKRTRSKNGILLIAADKLSNLRSFRRTLQECGENMWNDYSCGKNEQHWYFETIGELLNNKLRNYSNINKEYKELLKFIFK
;
A
#
# COMPACT_ATOMS: atom_id res chain seq x y z
N MET A 1 22.40 8.81 -4.61
CA MET A 1 22.01 9.64 -3.47
C MET A 1 21.43 8.71 -2.42
N GLY A 2 21.63 8.93 -1.13
CA GLY A 2 21.21 7.99 -0.07
C GLY A 2 19.91 8.42 0.60
N TYR A 3 19.27 7.53 1.32
CA TYR A 3 18.10 7.76 2.16
C TYR A 3 18.26 9.04 3.01
N ASN A 4 17.32 9.96 2.88
CA ASN A 4 17.28 11.19 3.67
C ASN A 4 16.25 11.05 4.80
N HIS A 5 16.74 10.85 6.05
CA HIS A 5 15.90 10.73 7.23
C HIS A 5 15.07 12.01 7.49
N GLN A 6 15.64 13.18 7.25
CA GLN A 6 14.93 14.44 7.39
C GLN A 6 13.69 14.51 6.50
N TRP A 7 13.78 14.00 5.27
CA TRP A 7 12.64 13.95 4.37
C TRP A 7 11.52 13.02 4.86
N ALA A 8 11.86 11.88 5.48
CA ALA A 8 10.85 11.01 6.10
C ALA A 8 10.11 11.72 7.25
N VAL A 9 10.80 12.54 8.04
CA VAL A 9 10.20 13.36 9.09
C VAL A 9 9.28 14.43 8.51
N GLU A 10 9.68 15.10 7.44
CA GLU A 10 8.86 16.10 6.75
C GLU A 10 7.57 15.48 6.19
N LEU A 11 7.66 14.33 5.53
CA LEU A 11 6.49 13.58 5.05
C LEU A 11 5.53 13.20 6.20
N PHE A 12 6.08 12.84 7.35
CA PHE A 12 5.26 12.56 8.52
C PHE A 12 4.55 13.81 9.04
N GLN A 13 5.23 14.96 9.11
CA GLN A 13 4.62 16.22 9.51
C GLN A 13 3.51 16.66 8.52
N GLU A 14 3.73 16.49 7.22
CA GLU A 14 2.71 16.75 6.21
C GLU A 14 1.49 15.85 6.40
N PHE A 15 1.69 14.55 6.65
CA PHE A 15 0.61 13.60 6.92
C PHE A 15 -0.17 13.99 8.18
N LEU A 16 0.52 14.30 9.30
CA LEU A 16 -0.11 14.76 10.54
C LEU A 16 -0.92 16.04 10.34
N THR A 17 -0.38 17.00 9.60
CA THR A 17 -1.05 18.27 9.33
C THR A 17 -2.29 18.08 8.48
N ARG A 18 -2.18 17.29 7.41
CA ARG A 18 -3.28 17.04 6.46
C ARG A 18 -4.47 16.33 7.10
N TYR A 19 -4.22 15.37 7.98
CA TYR A 19 -5.25 14.52 8.58
C TYR A 19 -5.44 14.74 10.08
N GLN A 20 -5.08 15.93 10.58
CA GLN A 20 -5.08 16.26 12.01
C GLN A 20 -6.39 15.93 12.74
N LYS A 21 -7.53 16.08 12.05
CA LYS A 21 -8.86 15.85 12.64
C LYS A 21 -9.27 14.37 12.67
N GLU A 22 -8.68 13.55 11.82
CA GLU A 22 -8.99 12.14 11.64
C GLU A 22 -8.03 11.23 12.41
N LEU A 23 -6.81 11.72 12.72
CA LEU A 23 -5.78 10.90 13.35
C LEU A 23 -6.05 10.69 14.84
N THR A 24 -5.87 9.44 15.26
CA THR A 24 -5.93 9.01 16.66
C THR A 24 -4.54 8.63 17.15
N ALA A 25 -4.35 8.57 18.48
CA ALA A 25 -3.08 8.15 19.06
C ALA A 25 -2.59 6.77 18.56
N PRO A 26 -3.44 5.73 18.41
CA PRO A 26 -3.03 4.46 17.80
C PRO A 26 -2.56 4.58 16.34
N MET A 27 -3.16 5.46 15.52
CA MET A 27 -2.71 5.70 14.15
C MET A 27 -1.34 6.37 14.11
N ILE A 28 -1.10 7.35 15.00
CA ILE A 28 0.20 8.02 15.12
C ILE A 28 1.27 7.03 15.56
N CYS A 29 1.00 6.18 16.56
CA CYS A 29 1.89 5.12 17.00
C CYS A 29 2.25 4.16 15.84
N ALA A 30 1.27 3.76 15.03
CA ALA A 30 1.51 2.92 13.85
C ALA A 30 2.39 3.62 12.80
N ALA A 31 2.17 4.92 12.57
CA ALA A 31 2.97 5.70 11.63
C ALA A 31 4.44 5.82 12.09
N GLU A 32 4.68 6.12 13.36
CA GLU A 32 6.02 6.18 13.95
C GLU A 32 6.73 4.82 13.86
N PHE A 33 6.02 3.73 14.17
CA PHE A 33 6.55 2.37 14.04
C PHE A 33 6.91 2.04 12.59
N ALA A 34 6.07 2.43 11.63
CA ALA A 34 6.33 2.21 10.20
C ALA A 34 7.56 3.00 9.72
N ILE A 35 7.75 4.24 10.18
CA ILE A 35 8.95 5.06 9.89
C ILE A 35 10.22 4.34 10.36
N ASP A 36 10.22 3.83 11.62
CA ASP A 36 11.35 3.08 12.15
C ASP A 36 11.60 1.79 11.38
N ALA A 37 10.54 1.04 11.08
CA ALA A 37 10.64 -0.23 10.39
C ALA A 37 11.23 -0.10 8.97
N HIS A 38 10.84 0.95 8.22
CA HIS A 38 11.27 1.21 6.84
C HIS A 38 12.46 2.20 6.74
N LYS A 39 13.14 2.46 7.84
CA LYS A 39 14.30 3.36 7.85
C LYS A 39 15.36 2.92 6.84
N GLY A 40 15.77 3.82 5.98
CA GLY A 40 16.75 3.55 4.93
C GLY A 40 16.17 3.02 3.63
N GLN A 41 14.88 2.71 3.56
CA GLN A 41 14.24 2.25 2.33
C GLN A 41 13.68 3.42 1.51
N THR A 42 13.78 3.28 0.19
CA THR A 42 13.22 4.24 -0.78
C THR A 42 12.28 3.53 -1.75
N ARG A 43 11.44 4.31 -2.43
CA ARG A 43 10.60 3.84 -3.54
C ARG A 43 11.47 3.48 -4.73
N LYS A 44 11.03 2.48 -5.53
CA LYS A 44 11.72 2.08 -6.76
C LYS A 44 11.88 3.27 -7.69
N SER A 45 13.02 3.33 -8.36
CA SER A 45 13.36 4.38 -9.34
C SER A 45 13.34 5.80 -8.77
N SER A 46 13.46 5.96 -7.45
CA SER A 46 13.49 7.28 -6.81
C SER A 46 14.22 7.28 -5.47
N ASP A 47 14.60 8.46 -4.97
CA ASP A 47 15.16 8.66 -3.63
C ASP A 47 14.07 8.94 -2.57
N ILE A 48 12.79 8.88 -2.95
CA ILE A 48 11.65 9.18 -2.06
C ILE A 48 11.60 8.11 -0.95
N PRO A 49 11.56 8.50 0.34
CA PRO A 49 11.43 7.55 1.44
C PRO A 49 10.22 6.63 1.29
N TYR A 50 10.40 5.32 1.57
CA TYR A 50 9.34 4.32 1.39
C TYR A 50 8.05 4.65 2.13
N VAL A 51 8.16 5.29 3.30
CA VAL A 51 7.01 5.70 4.13
C VAL A 51 6.02 6.62 3.43
N SER A 52 6.43 7.32 2.36
CA SER A 52 5.53 8.11 1.51
C SER A 52 4.39 7.27 0.96
N HIS A 53 4.67 6.01 0.60
CA HIS A 53 3.67 5.04 0.14
C HIS A 53 2.68 4.68 1.25
N LEU A 54 3.18 4.39 2.45
CA LEU A 54 2.35 4.01 3.58
C LEU A 54 1.40 5.15 3.99
N PHE A 55 1.89 6.39 3.98
CA PHE A 55 1.07 7.58 4.23
C PHE A 55 0.05 7.83 3.11
N GLU A 56 0.41 7.58 1.85
CA GLU A 56 -0.52 7.69 0.73
C GLU A 56 -1.62 6.64 0.83
N VAL A 57 -1.30 5.38 1.17
CA VAL A 57 -2.29 4.31 1.41
C VAL A 57 -3.22 4.67 2.57
N ALA A 58 -2.66 5.11 3.71
CA ALA A 58 -3.46 5.56 4.85
C ALA A 58 -4.36 6.75 4.48
N GLY A 59 -3.84 7.71 3.72
CA GLY A 59 -4.61 8.86 3.22
C GLY A 59 -5.78 8.44 2.33
N ILE A 60 -5.57 7.52 1.39
CA ILE A 60 -6.65 6.96 0.56
C ILE A 60 -7.74 6.34 1.43
N LEU A 61 -7.34 5.60 2.47
CA LEU A 61 -8.29 4.96 3.41
C LEU A 61 -9.06 5.99 4.23
N ILE A 62 -8.40 7.04 4.75
CA ILE A 62 -9.04 8.13 5.51
C ILE A 62 -10.04 8.88 4.62
N ASP A 63 -9.66 9.25 3.41
CA ASP A 63 -10.51 9.96 2.45
C ASP A 63 -11.76 9.14 2.07
N ASN A 64 -11.68 7.81 2.16
CA ASN A 64 -12.78 6.88 1.94
C ASN A 64 -13.48 6.42 3.24
N LYS A 65 -13.28 7.13 4.35
CA LYS A 65 -13.96 6.91 5.63
C LYS A 65 -13.78 5.48 6.19
N ALA A 66 -12.59 4.92 6.00
CA ALA A 66 -12.24 3.63 6.56
C ALA A 66 -12.22 3.66 8.10
N CYS A 67 -12.46 2.52 8.73
CA CYS A 67 -12.35 2.41 10.18
C CYS A 67 -10.88 2.50 10.64
N GLU A 68 -10.68 2.87 11.90
CA GLU A 68 -9.37 3.06 12.51
C GLU A 68 -8.41 1.88 12.28
N ASN A 69 -8.87 0.65 12.53
CA ASN A 69 -8.05 -0.55 12.38
C ASN A 69 -7.60 -0.78 10.93
N LEU A 70 -8.41 -0.38 9.95
CA LEU A 70 -8.04 -0.47 8.54
C LEU A 70 -7.02 0.59 8.14
N ILE A 71 -7.13 1.81 8.68
CA ILE A 71 -6.14 2.88 8.46
C ILE A 71 -4.78 2.47 9.07
N ILE A 72 -4.79 1.93 10.30
CA ILE A 72 -3.60 1.38 10.94
C ILE A 72 -3.01 0.24 10.10
N ALA A 73 -3.84 -0.67 9.58
CA ALA A 73 -3.36 -1.72 8.70
C ALA A 73 -2.74 -1.15 7.41
N GLY A 74 -3.26 -0.05 6.86
CA GLY A 74 -2.66 0.66 5.74
C GLY A 74 -1.28 1.24 6.04
N LEU A 75 -1.05 1.74 7.26
CA LEU A 75 0.26 2.20 7.71
C LEU A 75 1.27 1.06 7.90
N LEU A 76 0.79 -0.16 8.19
CA LEU A 76 1.62 -1.30 8.56
C LEU A 76 1.68 -2.40 7.51
N HIS A 77 1.00 -2.28 6.37
CA HIS A 77 0.75 -3.41 5.45
C HIS A 77 2.03 -4.04 4.90
N ASP A 78 3.06 -3.24 4.63
CA ASP A 78 4.34 -3.72 4.11
C ASP A 78 5.39 -4.04 5.20
N VAL A 79 5.09 -3.73 6.47
CA VAL A 79 6.05 -3.93 7.57
C VAL A 79 6.47 -5.40 7.70
N LEU A 80 5.51 -6.33 7.66
CA LEU A 80 5.79 -7.77 7.76
C LEU A 80 6.44 -8.33 6.51
N GLU A 81 6.20 -7.71 5.36
CA GLU A 81 6.72 -8.18 4.09
C GLU A 81 8.12 -7.64 3.78
N ASP A 82 8.38 -6.37 4.05
CA ASP A 82 9.54 -5.65 3.55
C ASP A 82 10.54 -5.26 4.63
N THR A 83 10.30 -5.63 5.90
CA THR A 83 11.20 -5.33 7.02
C THR A 83 11.56 -6.55 7.85
N LYS A 84 12.35 -6.36 8.90
CA LYS A 84 12.69 -7.40 9.87
C LYS A 84 11.69 -7.51 11.03
N LYS A 85 10.67 -6.65 11.06
CA LYS A 85 9.64 -6.66 12.10
C LYS A 85 8.75 -7.89 11.95
N THR A 86 8.24 -8.35 13.07
CA THR A 86 7.44 -9.58 13.19
C THR A 86 6.01 -9.28 13.61
N VAL A 87 5.15 -10.28 13.58
CA VAL A 87 3.79 -10.20 14.12
C VAL A 87 3.82 -9.78 15.59
N SER A 88 4.74 -10.34 16.39
CA SER A 88 4.90 -9.97 17.81
C SER A 88 5.23 -8.49 18.02
N ASP A 89 6.00 -7.88 17.12
CA ASP A 89 6.29 -6.44 17.21
C ASP A 89 5.02 -5.60 17.04
N ILE A 90 4.12 -6.00 16.13
CA ILE A 90 2.82 -5.33 15.95
C ILE A 90 1.88 -5.63 17.14
N GLU A 91 1.90 -6.83 17.69
CA GLU A 91 1.11 -7.19 18.87
C GLU A 91 1.46 -6.33 20.09
N CYS A 92 2.72 -5.94 20.23
CA CYS A 92 3.17 -5.08 21.32
C CYS A 92 2.65 -3.63 21.24
N LEU A 93 2.19 -3.18 20.07
CA LEU A 93 1.72 -1.79 19.87
C LEU A 93 0.30 -1.56 20.38
N PHE A 94 -0.52 -2.60 20.44
CA PHE A 94 -1.96 -2.46 20.65
C PHE A 94 -2.51 -3.48 21.66
N ALA A 95 -3.69 -3.19 22.21
CA ALA A 95 -4.42 -4.18 23.00
C ALA A 95 -4.68 -5.47 22.17
N PRO A 96 -4.66 -6.67 22.78
CA PRO A 96 -4.63 -7.95 22.07
C PRO A 96 -5.75 -8.16 21.04
N ALA A 97 -6.96 -7.68 21.33
CA ALA A 97 -8.09 -7.80 20.40
C ALA A 97 -7.90 -6.92 19.15
N LYS A 98 -7.41 -5.69 19.35
CA LYS A 98 -7.13 -4.72 18.28
C LYS A 98 -5.97 -5.19 17.42
N ALA A 99 -4.88 -5.65 18.03
CA ALA A 99 -3.72 -6.18 17.32
C ALA A 99 -4.10 -7.34 16.39
N ARG A 100 -4.87 -8.32 16.88
CA ARG A 100 -5.36 -9.45 16.08
C ARG A 100 -6.17 -9.01 14.85
N GLU A 101 -7.03 -8.01 15.00
CA GLU A 101 -7.83 -7.50 13.89
C GLU A 101 -6.94 -6.80 12.85
N ILE A 102 -6.03 -5.93 13.29
CA ILE A 102 -5.07 -5.23 12.41
C ILE A 102 -4.21 -6.23 11.64
N ILE A 103 -3.60 -7.19 12.32
CA ILE A 103 -2.74 -8.22 11.71
C ILE A 103 -3.53 -9.02 10.67
N LYS A 104 -4.78 -9.40 10.97
CA LYS A 104 -5.65 -10.10 10.01
C LYS A 104 -5.89 -9.28 8.75
N ILE A 105 -5.98 -7.96 8.85
CA ILE A 105 -6.16 -7.08 7.69
C ILE A 105 -4.84 -6.96 6.93
N VAL A 106 -3.70 -6.73 7.61
CA VAL A 106 -2.36 -6.68 7.02
C VAL A 106 -2.07 -7.94 6.21
N MET A 107 -2.31 -9.12 6.80
CA MET A 107 -2.08 -10.41 6.14
C MET A 107 -2.93 -10.65 4.87
N ALA A 108 -3.93 -9.80 4.60
CA ALA A 108 -4.72 -9.90 3.39
C ALA A 108 -3.96 -9.43 2.13
N ASP A 109 -2.96 -8.55 2.28
CA ASP A 109 -2.11 -8.03 1.20
C ASP A 109 -0.65 -8.54 1.27
N THR A 110 -0.26 -9.19 2.36
CA THR A 110 1.10 -9.72 2.55
C THR A 110 1.37 -10.94 1.66
N GLU A 111 2.43 -10.90 0.87
CA GLU A 111 2.94 -12.05 0.12
C GLU A 111 3.57 -13.08 1.08
N LYS A 112 3.11 -14.32 1.02
CA LYS A 112 3.49 -15.35 1.99
C LYS A 112 4.89 -15.91 1.76
N ASP A 113 5.27 -16.04 0.50
CA ASP A 113 6.55 -16.64 0.09
C ASP A 113 7.18 -15.82 -1.06
N LYS A 114 8.17 -15.00 -0.70
CA LYS A 114 8.92 -14.19 -1.67
C LYS A 114 9.87 -14.99 -2.55
N SER A 115 10.12 -16.27 -2.24
CA SER A 115 10.96 -17.14 -3.06
C SER A 115 10.25 -17.61 -4.34
N LEU A 116 8.91 -17.55 -4.36
CA LEU A 116 8.12 -17.89 -5.54
C LEU A 116 8.33 -16.89 -6.69
N PRO A 117 8.20 -17.34 -7.95
CA PRO A 117 8.18 -16.46 -9.11
C PRO A 117 7.15 -15.35 -8.95
N TRP A 118 7.47 -14.16 -9.48
CA TRP A 118 6.59 -12.99 -9.37
C TRP A 118 5.14 -13.28 -9.75
N LYS A 119 4.94 -13.99 -10.86
CA LYS A 119 3.60 -14.30 -11.37
C LYS A 119 2.80 -15.15 -10.41
N ASP A 120 3.43 -16.13 -9.75
CA ASP A 120 2.76 -17.03 -8.80
C ASP A 120 2.33 -16.26 -7.55
N ARG A 121 3.18 -15.37 -7.03
CA ARG A 121 2.84 -14.47 -5.93
C ARG A 121 1.64 -13.58 -6.27
N LYS A 122 1.59 -13.01 -7.50
CA LYS A 122 0.47 -12.18 -7.95
C LYS A 122 -0.82 -12.98 -8.16
N LEU A 123 -0.71 -14.23 -8.58
CA LEU A 123 -1.85 -15.15 -8.66
C LEU A 123 -2.44 -15.46 -7.28
N GLU A 124 -1.64 -15.50 -6.21
CA GLU A 124 -2.15 -15.65 -4.83
C GLU A 124 -3.03 -14.47 -4.42
N THR A 125 -2.60 -13.23 -4.67
CA THR A 125 -3.40 -12.01 -4.41
C THR A 125 -4.71 -12.02 -5.21
N ILE A 126 -4.65 -12.38 -6.49
CA ILE A 126 -5.84 -12.53 -7.35
C ILE A 126 -6.78 -13.59 -6.80
N ALA A 127 -6.24 -14.76 -6.40
CA ALA A 127 -7.03 -15.84 -5.82
C ALA A 127 -7.65 -15.45 -4.47
N TYR A 128 -6.93 -14.70 -3.64
CA TYR A 128 -7.48 -14.13 -2.41
C TYR A 128 -8.64 -13.19 -2.72
N LEU A 129 -8.46 -12.22 -3.61
CA LEU A 129 -9.52 -11.28 -3.99
C LEU A 129 -10.76 -12.00 -4.56
N LYS A 130 -10.59 -13.04 -5.37
CA LYS A 130 -11.74 -13.82 -5.88
C LYS A 130 -12.57 -14.43 -4.77
N ARG A 131 -11.93 -14.97 -3.72
CA ARG A 131 -12.59 -15.74 -2.65
C ARG A 131 -13.07 -14.90 -1.48
N THR A 132 -12.33 -13.82 -1.16
CA THR A 132 -12.58 -13.06 0.07
C THR A 132 -13.90 -12.30 0.06
N ARG A 133 -14.54 -12.24 1.24
CA ARG A 133 -15.66 -11.35 1.55
C ARG A 133 -15.26 -10.24 2.54
N SER A 134 -13.99 -10.19 2.95
CA SER A 134 -13.48 -9.17 3.87
C SER A 134 -13.44 -7.82 3.18
N LYS A 135 -14.36 -6.93 3.52
CA LYS A 135 -14.38 -5.56 2.99
C LYS A 135 -13.08 -4.81 3.30
N ASN A 136 -12.55 -4.97 4.52
CA ASN A 136 -11.31 -4.31 4.94
C ASN A 136 -10.11 -4.80 4.12
N GLY A 137 -9.94 -6.12 3.93
CA GLY A 137 -8.86 -6.67 3.12
C GLY A 137 -8.95 -6.24 1.65
N ILE A 138 -10.18 -6.19 1.08
CA ILE A 138 -10.37 -5.72 -0.30
C ILE A 138 -10.01 -4.25 -0.43
N LEU A 139 -10.42 -3.41 0.54
CA LEU A 139 -10.17 -1.97 0.50
C LEU A 139 -8.69 -1.65 0.77
N LEU A 140 -7.98 -2.42 1.61
CA LEU A 140 -6.54 -2.30 1.79
C LEU A 140 -5.82 -2.55 0.47
N ILE A 141 -6.08 -3.69 -0.19
CA ILE A 141 -5.48 -4.03 -1.50
C ILE A 141 -5.79 -2.94 -2.53
N ALA A 142 -7.01 -2.41 -2.55
CA ALA A 142 -7.38 -1.34 -3.47
C ALA A 142 -6.57 -0.06 -3.23
N ALA A 143 -6.39 0.34 -1.97
CA ALA A 143 -5.63 1.53 -1.60
C ALA A 143 -4.13 1.38 -1.94
N ASP A 144 -3.54 0.21 -1.65
CA ASP A 144 -2.16 -0.08 -2.02
C ASP A 144 -1.96 -0.04 -3.54
N LYS A 145 -2.79 -0.76 -4.30
CA LYS A 145 -2.62 -0.82 -5.76
C LYS A 145 -2.91 0.54 -6.43
N LEU A 146 -3.82 1.35 -5.87
CA LEU A 146 -4.04 2.73 -6.33
C LEU A 146 -2.80 3.61 -6.07
N SER A 147 -2.18 3.54 -4.89
CA SER A 147 -0.93 4.24 -4.58
C SER A 147 0.20 3.79 -5.51
N ASN A 148 0.32 2.51 -5.81
CA ASN A 148 1.30 2.00 -6.76
C ASN A 148 1.06 2.55 -8.18
N LEU A 149 -0.18 2.62 -8.67
CA LEU A 149 -0.48 3.24 -9.96
C LEU A 149 -0.17 4.74 -9.98
N ARG A 150 -0.42 5.47 -8.90
CA ARG A 150 -0.01 6.87 -8.78
C ARG A 150 1.51 7.03 -8.87
N SER A 151 2.25 6.12 -8.21
CA SER A 151 3.71 6.08 -8.30
C SER A 151 4.17 5.78 -9.74
N PHE A 152 3.57 4.79 -10.43
CA PHE A 152 3.87 4.49 -11.83
C PHE A 152 3.66 5.71 -12.73
N ARG A 153 2.55 6.45 -12.55
CA ARG A 153 2.29 7.66 -13.33
C ARG A 153 3.38 8.71 -13.12
N ARG A 154 3.79 8.97 -11.86
CA ARG A 154 4.88 9.92 -11.55
C ARG A 154 6.17 9.50 -12.23
N THR A 155 6.60 8.27 -12.02
CA THR A 155 7.86 7.74 -12.57
C THR A 155 7.83 7.71 -14.12
N LEU A 156 6.68 7.37 -14.73
CA LEU A 156 6.53 7.40 -16.19
C LEU A 156 6.67 8.83 -16.76
N GLN A 157 6.17 9.83 -16.03
CA GLN A 157 6.33 11.24 -16.42
C GLN A 157 7.77 11.74 -16.28
N GLU A 158 8.54 11.22 -15.32
CA GLU A 158 9.92 11.61 -15.03
C GLU A 158 10.93 10.86 -15.90
N CYS A 159 10.78 9.54 -16.04
CA CYS A 159 11.77 8.65 -16.66
C CYS A 159 11.29 8.03 -17.99
N GLY A 160 10.02 8.24 -18.38
CA GLY A 160 9.43 7.60 -19.54
C GLY A 160 9.37 6.07 -19.42
N GLU A 161 9.32 5.39 -20.55
CA GLU A 161 9.23 3.91 -20.62
C GLU A 161 10.43 3.18 -19.98
N ASN A 162 11.56 3.87 -19.77
CA ASN A 162 12.74 3.29 -19.13
C ASN A 162 12.46 2.81 -17.69
N MET A 163 11.44 3.36 -17.04
CA MET A 163 11.03 2.94 -15.70
C MET A 163 10.79 1.42 -15.58
N TRP A 164 10.34 0.78 -16.65
CA TRP A 164 10.01 -0.65 -16.62
C TRP A 164 11.21 -1.56 -16.41
N ASN A 165 12.43 -1.06 -16.64
CA ASN A 165 13.69 -1.80 -16.42
C ASN A 165 13.96 -2.05 -14.92
N ASP A 166 13.37 -1.24 -14.03
CA ASP A 166 13.55 -1.37 -12.57
C ASP A 166 12.59 -2.38 -11.94
N TYR A 167 11.65 -2.91 -12.73
CA TYR A 167 10.68 -3.89 -12.27
C TYR A 167 11.09 -5.30 -12.70
N SER A 168 10.91 -6.27 -11.79
CA SER A 168 11.26 -7.68 -12.03
C SER A 168 10.51 -8.33 -13.20
N CYS A 169 9.40 -7.73 -13.60
CA CYS A 169 8.62 -8.10 -14.79
C CYS A 169 8.30 -6.85 -15.57
N GLY A 170 8.33 -6.95 -16.89
CA GLY A 170 8.14 -5.83 -17.79
C GLY A 170 6.70 -5.26 -17.80
N LYS A 171 6.49 -4.24 -18.65
CA LYS A 171 5.23 -3.50 -18.76
C LYS A 171 4.01 -4.41 -18.94
N ASN A 172 4.11 -5.45 -19.78
CA ASN A 172 2.97 -6.31 -20.12
C ASN A 172 2.49 -7.12 -18.92
N GLU A 173 3.39 -7.68 -18.11
CA GLU A 173 3.04 -8.42 -16.91
C GLU A 173 2.46 -7.50 -15.83
N GLN A 174 3.01 -6.29 -15.67
CA GLN A 174 2.45 -5.28 -14.78
C GLN A 174 1.03 -4.90 -15.24
N HIS A 175 0.83 -4.63 -16.55
CA HIS A 175 -0.49 -4.33 -17.11
C HIS A 175 -1.49 -5.45 -16.80
N TRP A 176 -1.15 -6.70 -17.16
CA TRP A 176 -2.01 -7.86 -16.86
C TRP A 176 -2.43 -7.92 -15.38
N TYR A 177 -1.47 -7.71 -14.47
CA TYR A 177 -1.76 -7.80 -13.04
C TYR A 177 -2.71 -6.69 -12.58
N PHE A 178 -2.37 -5.43 -12.88
CA PHE A 178 -3.18 -4.29 -12.44
C PHE A 178 -4.56 -4.25 -13.12
N GLU A 179 -4.68 -4.68 -14.36
CA GLU A 179 -5.96 -4.82 -15.07
C GLU A 179 -6.84 -5.88 -14.39
N THR A 180 -6.29 -7.09 -14.13
CA THR A 180 -7.01 -8.16 -13.43
C THR A 180 -7.49 -7.72 -12.04
N ILE A 181 -6.62 -7.04 -11.27
CA ILE A 181 -7.00 -6.48 -9.97
C ILE A 181 -8.12 -5.45 -10.12
N GLY A 182 -7.99 -4.52 -11.06
CA GLY A 182 -8.98 -3.47 -11.31
C GLY A 182 -10.38 -4.01 -11.63
N GLU A 183 -10.48 -5.08 -12.43
CA GLU A 183 -11.74 -5.76 -12.73
C GLU A 183 -12.38 -6.36 -11.46
N LEU A 184 -11.58 -7.04 -10.63
CA LEU A 184 -12.05 -7.65 -9.38
C LEU A 184 -12.51 -6.58 -8.39
N LEU A 185 -11.76 -5.49 -8.24
CA LEU A 185 -12.10 -4.38 -7.36
C LEU A 185 -13.38 -3.67 -7.80
N ASN A 186 -13.53 -3.39 -9.09
CA ASN A 186 -14.74 -2.76 -9.64
C ASN A 186 -16.02 -3.56 -9.31
N ASN A 187 -15.93 -4.88 -9.29
CA ASN A 187 -17.05 -5.75 -8.95
C ASN A 187 -17.34 -5.78 -7.44
N LYS A 188 -16.31 -5.67 -6.60
CA LYS A 188 -16.41 -5.83 -5.14
C LYS A 188 -16.58 -4.51 -4.38
N LEU A 189 -16.09 -3.38 -4.93
CA LEU A 189 -16.09 -2.06 -4.30
C LEU A 189 -17.05 -1.08 -5.00
N ARG A 190 -18.27 -1.51 -5.31
CA ARG A 190 -19.29 -0.68 -6.01
C ARG A 190 -19.57 0.65 -5.30
N ASN A 191 -19.46 0.69 -3.98
CA ASN A 191 -19.69 1.90 -3.16
C ASN A 191 -18.47 2.84 -3.09
N TYR A 192 -17.34 2.45 -3.66
CA TYR A 192 -16.09 3.23 -3.68
C TYR A 192 -15.81 3.74 -5.10
N SER A 193 -16.77 4.47 -5.66
CA SER A 193 -16.74 4.94 -7.05
C SER A 193 -15.50 5.79 -7.36
N ASN A 194 -15.02 6.59 -6.39
CA ASN A 194 -13.84 7.44 -6.58
C ASN A 194 -12.56 6.60 -6.78
N ILE A 195 -12.35 5.56 -5.94
CA ILE A 195 -11.23 4.63 -6.10
C ILE A 195 -11.30 3.96 -7.46
N ASN A 196 -12.46 3.40 -7.83
CA ASN A 196 -12.63 2.68 -9.09
C ASN A 196 -12.43 3.58 -10.30
N LYS A 197 -12.90 4.83 -10.25
CA LYS A 197 -12.75 5.81 -11.33
C LYS A 197 -11.28 6.17 -11.52
N GLU A 198 -10.60 6.58 -10.46
CA GLU A 198 -9.19 6.96 -10.51
C GLU A 198 -8.31 5.79 -10.95
N TYR A 199 -8.57 4.58 -10.44
CA TYR A 199 -7.86 3.36 -10.82
C TYR A 199 -7.93 3.13 -12.34
N LYS A 200 -9.12 3.23 -12.93
CA LYS A 200 -9.31 3.07 -14.39
C LYS A 200 -8.61 4.15 -15.20
N GLU A 201 -8.67 5.41 -14.73
CA GLU A 201 -8.01 6.52 -15.40
C GLU A 201 -6.49 6.34 -15.42
N LEU A 202 -5.92 5.90 -14.29
CA LEU A 202 -4.49 5.61 -14.18
C LEU A 202 -4.07 4.42 -15.03
N LEU A 203 -4.82 3.32 -15.02
CA LEU A 203 -4.55 2.19 -15.91
C LEU A 203 -4.49 2.62 -17.37
N LYS A 204 -5.50 3.35 -17.82
CA LYS A 204 -5.56 3.85 -19.21
C LYS A 204 -4.41 4.79 -19.55
N PHE A 205 -3.94 5.58 -18.58
CA PHE A 205 -2.83 6.51 -18.80
C PHE A 205 -1.48 5.78 -18.89
N ILE A 206 -1.22 4.83 -17.97
CA ILE A 206 0.08 4.18 -17.79
C ILE A 206 0.34 3.12 -18.86
N PHE A 207 -0.69 2.37 -19.24
CA PHE A 207 -0.55 1.21 -20.12
C PHE A 207 -1.11 1.43 -21.54
N LYS A 208 -1.02 2.69 -21.98
CA LYS A 208 -1.30 3.05 -23.39
C LYS A 208 -0.36 2.39 -24.36
#